data_11dafe152de44136f04e242b6b7dcce2
#
_entry.id   11dafe152de44136f04e242b6b7dcce2
#
_cell.length_a   1.000
_cell.length_b   1.000
_cell.length_c   1.000
_cell.angle_alpha   90.00
_cell.angle_beta   90.00
_cell.angle_gamma   90.00
#
_symmetry.space_group_name_H-M   'P 1'
#
loop_
_entity.id
_entity.type
_entity.pdbx_description
1 polymer ?
#
loop_
_entity_poly.entity_id
_entity_poly.type
_entity_poly.pdbx_seq_one_letter_code
_entity_poly.pdbx_strand_id
1 'polypeptide(L)'
;MKTDFKEKGFTVLREVLPEKVANFVYKYFLLKRKVADIMYKNKYIPPESGEWGSWTDPQVINTYSIYGDIAMETILEEIRPLMERVCERRLYETYSYARIYKRGDVLARHKDRFSCEISTTMNLGGDPWPIYINPNPQAGYVYGPHTGVHKIQKYMPTNDEGVKVDLNTGDMLIYRGMDLEHWRNEFQGENCGQVFLHYNDVVTDSSKQNKYDGRACLGLPHGFDFKI
;
A
#
# COMPACT_ATOMS: atom_id res chain seq x y z
N MET A 1 -8.61 19.02 -11.48
CA MET A 1 -8.14 17.91 -12.33
C MET A 1 -9.31 16.93 -12.42
N LYS A 2 -9.89 16.69 -13.60
CA LYS A 2 -10.93 15.66 -13.73
C LYS A 2 -10.24 14.29 -13.67
N THR A 3 -10.60 13.46 -12.72
CA THR A 3 -10.13 12.09 -12.60
C THR A 3 -11.31 11.15 -12.60
N ASP A 4 -11.08 9.90 -12.98
CA ASP A 4 -12.12 8.86 -12.96
C ASP A 4 -12.37 8.28 -11.56
N PHE A 5 -11.65 8.76 -10.54
CA PHE A 5 -11.67 8.20 -9.19
C PHE A 5 -13.07 8.16 -8.57
N LYS A 6 -13.84 9.24 -8.75
CA LYS A 6 -15.20 9.32 -8.18
C LYS A 6 -16.16 8.27 -8.75
N GLU A 7 -16.05 8.01 -10.04
CA GLU A 7 -16.94 7.10 -10.78
C GLU A 7 -16.45 5.65 -10.70
N LYS A 8 -15.15 5.43 -10.94
CA LYS A 8 -14.56 4.09 -11.03
C LYS A 8 -14.01 3.56 -9.71
N GLY A 9 -13.81 4.43 -8.72
CA GLY A 9 -13.14 4.08 -7.47
C GLY A 9 -11.61 3.95 -7.57
N PHE A 10 -11.04 4.17 -8.77
CA PHE A 10 -9.59 4.20 -8.98
C PHE A 10 -9.19 5.14 -10.12
N THR A 11 -7.94 5.58 -10.10
CA THR A 11 -7.34 6.40 -11.17
C THR A 11 -5.82 6.25 -11.16
N VAL A 12 -5.20 6.48 -12.31
CA VAL A 12 -3.73 6.49 -12.45
C VAL A 12 -3.26 7.91 -12.63
N LEU A 13 -2.29 8.30 -11.83
CA LEU A 13 -1.54 9.54 -12.01
C LEU A 13 -0.13 9.23 -12.50
N ARG A 14 0.29 9.94 -13.54
CA ARG A 14 1.62 9.79 -14.10
C ARG A 14 2.59 10.78 -13.46
N GLU A 15 3.83 10.34 -13.28
CA GLU A 15 4.94 11.18 -12.79
C GLU A 15 4.61 11.95 -11.49
N VAL A 16 3.93 11.29 -10.53
CA VAL A 16 3.63 11.88 -9.21
C VAL A 16 4.93 12.20 -8.47
N LEU A 17 5.90 11.30 -8.54
CA LEU A 17 7.29 11.61 -8.22
C LEU A 17 8.08 11.73 -9.53
N PRO A 18 8.88 12.79 -9.69
CA PRO A 18 9.85 12.82 -10.78
C PRO A 18 10.70 11.56 -10.80
N GLU A 19 10.97 10.99 -11.97
CA GLU A 19 11.71 9.73 -12.10
C GLU A 19 13.03 9.71 -11.32
N LYS A 20 13.76 10.83 -11.31
CA LYS A 20 15.01 10.95 -10.55
C LYS A 20 14.79 10.79 -9.03
N VAL A 21 13.69 11.31 -8.51
CA VAL A 21 13.35 11.22 -7.10
C VAL A 21 12.90 9.80 -6.77
N ALA A 22 12.01 9.21 -7.57
CA ALA A 22 11.57 7.83 -7.41
C ALA A 22 12.77 6.86 -7.43
N ASN A 23 13.68 7.01 -8.39
CA ASN A 23 14.91 6.22 -8.48
C ASN A 23 15.85 6.44 -7.29
N PHE A 24 15.93 7.66 -6.72
CA PHE A 24 16.70 7.90 -5.50
C PHE A 24 16.10 7.14 -4.31
N VAL A 25 14.79 7.22 -4.12
CA VAL A 25 14.07 6.49 -3.06
C VAL A 25 14.20 4.98 -3.26
N TYR A 26 14.12 4.49 -4.50
CA TYR A 26 14.35 3.07 -4.80
C TYR A 26 15.75 2.60 -4.40
N LYS A 27 16.80 3.36 -4.75
CA LYS A 27 18.19 3.06 -4.37
C LYS A 27 18.39 3.11 -2.86
N TYR A 28 17.80 4.10 -2.18
CA TYR A 28 17.77 4.14 -0.72
C TYR A 28 17.17 2.85 -0.15
N PHE A 29 16.03 2.42 -0.68
CA PHE A 29 15.33 1.23 -0.20
C PHE A 29 16.10 -0.07 -0.47
N LEU A 30 16.76 -0.20 -1.63
CA LEU A 30 17.67 -1.31 -1.92
C LEU A 30 18.86 -1.33 -0.94
N LEU A 31 19.45 -0.18 -0.64
CA LEU A 31 20.54 -0.07 0.32
C LEU A 31 20.09 -0.45 1.72
N LYS A 32 18.91 0.04 2.16
CA LYS A 32 18.32 -0.30 3.44
C LYS A 32 18.09 -1.82 3.56
N ARG A 33 17.51 -2.46 2.54
CA ARG A 33 17.39 -3.94 2.48
C ARG A 33 18.73 -4.64 2.64
N LYS A 34 19.76 -4.19 1.92
CA LYS A 34 21.10 -4.78 2.00
C LYS A 34 21.70 -4.67 3.40
N VAL A 35 21.59 -3.51 4.03
CA VAL A 35 22.06 -3.30 5.41
C VAL A 35 21.29 -4.18 6.38
N ALA A 36 19.97 -4.18 6.30
CA ALA A 36 19.10 -5.01 7.14
C ALA A 36 19.42 -6.51 7.01
N ASP A 37 19.64 -7.02 5.77
CA ASP A 37 20.01 -8.41 5.51
C ASP A 37 21.33 -8.80 6.20
N ILE A 38 22.34 -7.92 6.12
CA ILE A 38 23.63 -8.14 6.77
C ILE A 38 23.46 -8.16 8.30
N MET A 39 22.71 -7.20 8.85
CA MET A 39 22.48 -7.11 10.29
C MET A 39 21.67 -8.31 10.81
N TYR A 40 20.67 -8.75 10.07
CA TYR A 40 19.86 -9.93 10.39
C TYR A 40 20.71 -11.22 10.37
N LYS A 41 21.48 -11.46 9.30
CA LYS A 41 22.36 -12.64 9.17
C LYS A 41 23.42 -12.71 10.27
N ASN A 42 23.85 -11.56 10.78
CA ASN A 42 24.79 -11.47 11.90
C ASN A 42 24.10 -11.40 13.27
N LYS A 43 22.78 -11.63 13.33
CA LYS A 43 21.98 -11.65 14.57
C LYS A 43 22.04 -10.32 15.36
N TYR A 44 22.28 -9.21 14.67
CA TYR A 44 22.29 -7.87 15.27
C TYR A 44 20.87 -7.30 15.43
N ILE A 45 19.96 -7.67 14.53
CA ILE A 45 18.53 -7.35 14.59
C ILE A 45 17.69 -8.64 14.52
N PRO A 46 16.46 -8.63 15.09
CA PRO A 46 15.53 -9.76 14.95
C PRO A 46 14.99 -9.87 13.50
N PRO A 47 14.32 -10.99 13.16
CA PRO A 47 13.67 -11.18 11.85
C PRO A 47 12.64 -10.11 11.49
N GLU A 48 12.04 -9.52 12.51
CA GLU A 48 11.11 -8.40 12.41
C GLU A 48 11.69 -7.21 13.17
N SER A 49 12.01 -6.15 12.44
CA SER A 49 12.50 -4.91 13.01
C SER A 49 11.65 -3.76 12.49
N GLY A 50 11.05 -3.01 13.41
CA GLY A 50 10.26 -1.81 13.05
C GLY A 50 11.08 -0.75 12.32
N GLU A 51 12.38 -0.69 12.56
CA GLU A 51 13.27 0.29 11.95
C GLU A 51 13.93 -0.21 10.64
N TRP A 52 14.19 -1.52 10.57
CA TRP A 52 14.99 -2.12 9.49
C TRP A 52 14.18 -3.00 8.55
N GLY A 53 12.89 -3.20 8.84
CA GLY A 53 12.01 -4.01 8.03
C GLY A 53 12.05 -5.49 8.36
N SER A 54 11.41 -6.29 7.53
CA SER A 54 11.13 -7.70 7.79
C SER A 54 11.04 -8.50 6.49
N TRP A 55 11.22 -9.84 6.62
CA TRP A 55 10.96 -10.83 5.57
C TRP A 55 9.81 -11.77 5.96
N THR A 56 9.10 -11.49 7.05
CA THR A 56 8.13 -12.41 7.67
C THR A 56 6.67 -12.08 7.33
N ASP A 57 6.43 -11.07 6.50
CA ASP A 57 5.08 -10.68 6.07
C ASP A 57 4.37 -11.87 5.39
N PRO A 58 3.25 -12.37 5.96
CA PRO A 58 2.54 -13.53 5.44
C PRO A 58 1.86 -13.28 4.08
N GLN A 59 1.66 -12.03 3.69
CA GLN A 59 1.05 -11.69 2.41
C GLN A 59 1.98 -12.05 1.23
N VAL A 60 3.31 -11.83 1.39
CA VAL A 60 4.33 -12.24 0.41
C VAL A 60 5.57 -12.73 1.17
N ILE A 61 5.62 -14.03 1.39
CA ILE A 61 6.61 -14.68 2.25
C ILE A 61 8.04 -14.50 1.71
N ASN A 62 9.01 -14.31 2.61
CA ASN A 62 10.43 -14.15 2.28
C ASN A 62 10.72 -12.96 1.35
N THR A 63 9.88 -11.93 1.37
CA THR A 63 10.06 -10.71 0.60
C THR A 63 10.22 -9.51 1.53
N TYR A 64 11.28 -8.74 1.28
CA TYR A 64 11.62 -7.61 2.14
C TYR A 64 10.56 -6.52 2.10
N SER A 65 10.09 -6.14 3.27
CA SER A 65 9.10 -5.09 3.45
C SER A 65 9.41 -4.23 4.68
N ILE A 66 8.87 -3.04 4.70
CA ILE A 66 8.97 -2.13 5.84
C ILE A 66 7.69 -1.34 6.01
N TYR A 67 7.26 -1.23 7.25
CA TYR A 67 6.14 -0.40 7.69
C TYR A 67 6.68 0.91 8.25
N GLY A 68 6.05 2.04 7.92
CA GLY A 68 6.29 3.32 8.58
C GLY A 68 7.70 3.90 8.37
N ASP A 69 8.39 3.56 7.29
CA ASP A 69 9.72 4.13 6.98
C ASP A 69 9.62 5.65 6.83
N ILE A 70 10.50 6.40 7.51
CA ILE A 70 10.45 7.87 7.55
C ILE A 70 10.49 8.50 6.15
N ALA A 71 11.32 7.98 5.24
CA ALA A 71 11.37 8.51 3.88
C ALA A 71 10.06 8.25 3.11
N MET A 72 9.45 7.07 3.31
CA MET A 72 8.17 6.73 2.68
C MET A 72 7.00 7.51 3.28
N GLU A 73 7.00 7.76 4.58
CA GLU A 73 5.98 8.58 5.25
C GLU A 73 6.14 10.08 4.96
N THR A 74 7.34 10.54 4.65
CA THR A 74 7.52 11.88 4.10
C THR A 74 6.82 12.02 2.74
N ILE A 75 6.91 11.00 1.87
CA ILE A 75 6.16 11.00 0.61
C ILE A 75 4.64 10.97 0.89
N LEU A 76 4.19 10.16 1.86
CA LEU A 76 2.78 10.10 2.27
C LEU A 76 2.24 11.48 2.65
N GLU A 77 2.98 12.24 3.46
CA GLU A 77 2.60 13.59 3.89
C GLU A 77 2.62 14.59 2.72
N GLU A 78 3.70 14.60 1.94
CA GLU A 78 3.88 15.52 0.81
C GLU A 78 2.81 15.38 -0.28
N ILE A 79 2.36 14.17 -0.58
CA ILE A 79 1.36 13.96 -1.64
C ILE A 79 -0.09 14.07 -1.14
N ARG A 80 -0.35 14.15 0.17
CA ARG A 80 -1.72 14.28 0.71
C ARG A 80 -2.55 15.38 0.05
N PRO A 81 -2.02 16.62 -0.17
CA PRO A 81 -2.81 17.65 -0.85
C PRO A 81 -3.21 17.28 -2.29
N LEU A 82 -2.39 16.49 -2.99
CA LEU A 82 -2.74 15.93 -4.29
C LEU A 82 -3.85 14.89 -4.16
N MET A 83 -3.74 13.99 -3.19
CA MET A 83 -4.74 12.96 -2.90
C MET A 83 -6.11 13.57 -2.58
N GLU A 84 -6.15 14.63 -1.75
CA GLU A 84 -7.38 15.35 -1.41
C GLU A 84 -8.06 15.95 -2.65
N ARG A 85 -7.26 16.52 -3.58
CA ARG A 85 -7.80 17.05 -4.84
C ARG A 85 -8.34 15.95 -5.76
N VAL A 86 -7.66 14.81 -5.83
CA VAL A 86 -8.05 13.69 -6.70
C VAL A 86 -9.30 13.00 -6.18
N CYS A 87 -9.37 12.77 -4.87
CA CYS A 87 -10.49 12.10 -4.22
C CYS A 87 -11.67 13.04 -3.94
N GLU A 88 -11.48 14.36 -4.07
CA GLU A 88 -12.45 15.39 -3.67
C GLU A 88 -12.88 15.25 -2.20
N ARG A 89 -11.92 14.91 -1.32
CA ARG A 89 -12.12 14.62 0.11
C ARG A 89 -10.98 15.17 0.95
N ARG A 90 -11.26 15.45 2.22
CA ARG A 90 -10.20 15.71 3.20
C ARG A 90 -9.73 14.38 3.79
N LEU A 91 -8.42 14.21 3.90
CA LEU A 91 -7.81 12.94 4.26
C LEU A 91 -6.92 13.06 5.50
N TYR A 92 -6.96 12.01 6.33
CA TYR A 92 -5.92 11.73 7.31
C TYR A 92 -4.96 10.68 6.74
N GLU A 93 -3.67 10.93 6.93
CA GLU A 93 -2.64 9.93 6.69
C GLU A 93 -2.79 8.79 7.71
N THR A 94 -2.65 7.55 7.27
CA THR A 94 -2.63 6.40 8.17
C THR A 94 -1.22 5.84 8.30
N TYR A 95 -0.67 5.26 7.25
CA TYR A 95 0.71 4.76 7.26
C TYR A 95 1.22 4.54 5.84
N SER A 96 2.53 4.40 5.73
CA SER A 96 3.18 3.86 4.55
C SER A 96 3.60 2.41 4.75
N TYR A 97 3.58 1.65 3.67
CA TYR A 97 4.16 0.32 3.60
C TYR A 97 4.98 0.22 2.32
N ALA A 98 6.18 -0.34 2.38
CA ALA A 98 7.00 -0.49 1.20
C ALA A 98 7.53 -1.92 1.08
N ARG A 99 7.67 -2.42 -0.16
CA ARG A 99 8.13 -3.77 -0.44
C ARG A 99 9.04 -3.79 -1.66
N ILE A 100 10.09 -4.61 -1.61
CA ILE A 100 10.93 -4.93 -2.76
C ILE A 100 10.61 -6.37 -3.16
N TYR A 101 9.77 -6.50 -4.16
CA TYR A 101 9.39 -7.79 -4.72
C TYR A 101 10.54 -8.41 -5.51
N LYS A 102 10.58 -9.73 -5.54
CA LYS A 102 11.56 -10.56 -6.24
C LYS A 102 10.87 -11.55 -7.17
N ARG A 103 11.60 -12.16 -8.06
CA ARG A 103 11.10 -13.19 -8.97
C ARG A 103 10.33 -14.28 -8.22
N GLY A 104 9.17 -14.64 -8.77
CA GLY A 104 8.26 -15.64 -8.22
C GLY A 104 7.28 -15.09 -7.19
N ASP A 105 7.39 -13.82 -6.77
CA ASP A 105 6.42 -13.24 -5.85
C ASP A 105 5.06 -13.08 -6.51
N VAL A 106 4.01 -13.32 -5.72
CA VAL A 106 2.61 -13.13 -6.08
C VAL A 106 1.96 -12.27 -5.02
N LEU A 107 1.23 -11.24 -5.40
CA LEU A 107 0.33 -10.56 -4.49
C LEU A 107 -1.07 -11.13 -4.69
N ALA A 108 -1.49 -11.99 -3.78
CA ALA A 108 -2.80 -12.63 -3.87
C ALA A 108 -3.94 -11.61 -3.93
N ARG A 109 -5.06 -11.99 -4.56
CA ARG A 109 -6.27 -11.16 -4.59
C ARG A 109 -6.75 -10.85 -3.19
N HIS A 110 -6.97 -9.58 -2.92
CA HIS A 110 -7.44 -9.13 -1.62
C HIS A 110 -8.11 -7.77 -1.71
N LYS A 111 -8.74 -7.38 -0.63
CA LYS A 111 -9.14 -6.02 -0.29
C LYS A 111 -8.39 -5.60 0.95
N ASP A 112 -8.10 -4.33 1.07
CA ASP A 112 -7.36 -3.78 2.20
C ASP A 112 -8.23 -3.72 3.47
N ARG A 113 -7.57 -3.54 4.60
CA ARG A 113 -8.23 -3.25 5.88
C ARG A 113 -8.78 -1.80 5.89
N PHE A 114 -9.68 -1.50 6.82
CA PHE A 114 -10.37 -0.19 6.84
C PHE A 114 -9.47 1.01 7.17
N SER A 115 -8.29 0.84 7.71
CA SER A 115 -7.29 1.92 7.79
C SER A 115 -6.64 2.25 6.43
N CYS A 116 -6.98 1.50 5.39
CA CYS A 116 -6.56 1.67 4.00
C CYS A 116 -7.78 1.98 3.11
N GLU A 117 -8.67 2.86 3.56
CA GLU A 117 -9.88 3.25 2.83
C GLU A 117 -9.54 3.77 1.44
N ILE A 118 -8.56 4.66 1.36
CA ILE A 118 -7.97 5.15 0.12
C ILE A 118 -6.50 4.75 0.11
N SER A 119 -6.16 3.90 -0.81
CA SER A 119 -4.83 3.33 -0.96
C SER A 119 -4.16 3.82 -2.23
N THR A 120 -2.85 3.75 -2.23
CA THR A 120 -2.05 3.93 -3.44
C THR A 120 -1.07 2.77 -3.59
N THR A 121 -0.65 2.52 -4.82
CA THR A 121 0.60 1.84 -5.11
C THR A 121 1.40 2.69 -6.07
N MET A 122 2.62 3.05 -5.67
CA MET A 122 3.55 3.86 -6.46
C MET A 122 4.77 3.04 -6.83
N ASN A 123 5.10 3.03 -8.11
CA ASN A 123 6.31 2.36 -8.58
C ASN A 123 7.54 3.24 -8.32
N LEU A 124 8.45 2.77 -7.48
CA LEU A 124 9.72 3.45 -7.19
C LEU A 124 10.81 3.11 -8.20
N GLY A 125 10.73 1.92 -8.82
CA GLY A 125 11.73 1.46 -9.78
C GLY A 125 11.89 -0.06 -9.79
N GLY A 126 12.79 -0.55 -10.62
CA GLY A 126 13.00 -1.97 -10.89
C GLY A 126 12.26 -2.42 -12.15
N ASP A 127 12.08 -3.73 -12.29
CA ASP A 127 11.42 -4.28 -13.46
C ASP A 127 9.91 -4.02 -13.43
N PRO A 128 9.27 -3.80 -14.59
CA PRO A 128 7.85 -3.52 -14.67
C PRO A 128 7.02 -4.71 -14.18
N TRP A 129 6.00 -4.42 -13.38
CA TRP A 129 5.08 -5.43 -12.85
C TRP A 129 3.67 -4.85 -12.71
N PRO A 130 2.72 -5.24 -13.56
CA PRO A 130 1.37 -4.70 -13.54
C PRO A 130 0.64 -5.07 -12.25
N ILE A 131 -0.26 -4.17 -11.84
CA ILE A 131 -1.30 -4.47 -10.85
C ILE A 131 -2.63 -4.64 -11.57
N TYR A 132 -3.47 -5.51 -11.05
CA TYR A 132 -4.85 -5.72 -11.52
C TYR A 132 -5.82 -5.21 -10.46
N ILE A 133 -6.91 -4.60 -10.90
CA ILE A 133 -7.96 -4.07 -10.04
C ILE A 133 -9.34 -4.46 -10.59
N ASN A 134 -10.21 -4.95 -9.72
CA ASN A 134 -11.60 -5.22 -10.07
C ASN A 134 -12.43 -3.96 -9.80
N PRO A 135 -13.04 -3.32 -10.81
CA PRO A 135 -13.81 -2.09 -10.62
C PRO A 135 -15.14 -2.30 -9.89
N ASN A 136 -15.57 -3.54 -9.68
CA ASN A 136 -16.80 -3.85 -8.97
C ASN A 136 -16.58 -3.87 -7.45
N PRO A 137 -17.11 -2.91 -6.67
CA PRO A 137 -16.92 -2.86 -5.23
C PRO A 137 -17.62 -4.01 -4.48
N GLN A 138 -18.57 -4.70 -5.13
CA GLN A 138 -19.24 -5.87 -4.54
C GLN A 138 -18.49 -7.19 -4.81
N ALA A 139 -17.46 -7.17 -5.65
CA ALA A 139 -16.68 -8.36 -5.96
C ALA A 139 -16.08 -8.97 -4.69
N GLY A 140 -16.18 -10.29 -4.57
CA GLY A 140 -15.59 -11.06 -3.48
C GLY A 140 -16.29 -10.98 -2.13
N TYR A 141 -17.33 -10.14 -1.95
CA TYR A 141 -18.10 -10.15 -0.73
C TYR A 141 -19.22 -11.19 -0.76
N VAL A 142 -19.21 -12.08 0.22
CA VAL A 142 -20.30 -13.02 0.47
C VAL A 142 -21.14 -12.49 1.62
N TYR A 143 -22.40 -12.19 1.32
CA TYR A 143 -23.37 -11.70 2.30
C TYR A 143 -24.08 -12.86 2.98
N GLY A 144 -24.20 -12.80 4.32
CA GLY A 144 -24.94 -13.80 5.06
C GLY A 144 -26.45 -13.70 4.91
N PRO A 145 -27.16 -14.81 5.05
CA PRO A 145 -28.61 -14.78 5.16
C PRO A 145 -29.01 -14.11 6.49
N HIS A 146 -29.87 -13.11 6.42
CA HIS A 146 -30.78 -12.59 7.47
C HIS A 146 -30.43 -11.37 8.29
N THR A 147 -31.44 -10.61 8.40
CA THR A 147 -31.90 -9.58 9.34
C THR A 147 -31.78 -8.15 8.88
N GLY A 148 -32.17 -7.86 7.64
CA GLY A 148 -32.43 -6.47 7.21
C GLY A 148 -31.19 -5.53 7.08
N VAL A 149 -30.05 -5.97 7.57
CA VAL A 149 -28.75 -5.34 7.38
C VAL A 149 -27.85 -6.37 6.74
N HIS A 150 -27.41 -6.12 5.50
CA HIS A 150 -26.45 -6.99 4.82
C HIS A 150 -25.12 -6.98 5.57
N LYS A 151 -24.90 -7.96 6.44
CA LYS A 151 -23.58 -8.16 7.05
C LYS A 151 -22.70 -8.95 6.09
N ILE A 152 -21.58 -8.39 5.72
CA ILE A 152 -20.51 -9.10 5.02
C ILE A 152 -20.07 -10.24 5.94
N GLN A 153 -20.26 -11.50 5.50
CA GLN A 153 -19.87 -12.68 6.28
C GLN A 153 -18.43 -13.07 6.01
N LYS A 154 -17.98 -12.94 4.77
CA LYS A 154 -16.67 -13.42 4.36
C LYS A 154 -16.26 -12.75 3.05
N TYR A 155 -14.98 -12.46 2.93
CA TYR A 155 -14.35 -12.17 1.66
C TYR A 155 -13.90 -13.46 0.99
N MET A 156 -14.24 -13.65 -0.28
CA MET A 156 -13.78 -14.74 -1.13
C MET A 156 -13.28 -14.14 -2.45
N PRO A 157 -12.00 -14.35 -2.81
CA PRO A 157 -11.46 -13.83 -4.05
C PRO A 157 -12.29 -14.25 -5.27
N THR A 158 -12.50 -13.31 -6.20
CA THR A 158 -13.15 -13.63 -7.48
C THR A 158 -12.17 -14.21 -8.50
N ASN A 159 -12.68 -14.69 -9.63
CA ASN A 159 -11.88 -15.09 -10.78
C ASN A 159 -11.97 -14.08 -11.94
N ASP A 160 -12.50 -12.88 -11.68
CA ASP A 160 -12.64 -11.84 -12.71
C ASP A 160 -11.25 -11.43 -13.24
N GLU A 161 -11.18 -11.11 -14.54
CA GLU A 161 -9.91 -10.68 -15.15
C GLU A 161 -9.40 -9.35 -14.58
N GLY A 162 -10.33 -8.46 -14.21
CA GLY A 162 -10.03 -7.11 -13.73
C GLY A 162 -9.43 -6.22 -14.81
N VAL A 163 -9.02 -5.03 -14.37
CA VAL A 163 -8.35 -4.05 -15.22
C VAL A 163 -6.85 -4.12 -14.94
N LYS A 164 -6.07 -4.40 -15.97
CA LYS A 164 -4.61 -4.35 -15.90
C LYS A 164 -4.13 -2.90 -15.86
N VAL A 165 -3.27 -2.57 -14.91
CA VAL A 165 -2.66 -1.24 -14.76
C VAL A 165 -1.15 -1.37 -14.77
N ASP A 166 -0.52 -0.77 -15.78
CA ASP A 166 0.93 -0.66 -15.89
C ASP A 166 1.38 0.70 -15.32
N LEU A 167 2.40 0.70 -14.46
CA LEU A 167 2.97 1.86 -13.81
C LEU A 167 4.45 1.99 -14.17
N ASN A 168 4.84 3.10 -14.75
CA ASN A 168 6.24 3.48 -14.89
C ASN A 168 6.80 3.98 -13.54
N THR A 169 8.11 4.13 -13.45
CA THR A 169 8.78 4.72 -12.28
C THR A 169 8.22 6.12 -11.99
N GLY A 170 7.76 6.35 -10.78
CA GLY A 170 7.12 7.58 -10.34
C GLY A 170 5.61 7.68 -10.58
N ASP A 171 5.02 6.73 -11.33
CA ASP A 171 3.57 6.64 -11.51
C ASP A 171 2.89 6.07 -10.26
N MET A 172 1.64 6.46 -10.05
CA MET A 172 0.84 6.04 -8.91
C MET A 172 -0.57 5.65 -9.32
N LEU A 173 -1.02 4.48 -8.91
CA LEU A 173 -2.42 4.10 -8.89
C LEU A 173 -3.02 4.52 -7.55
N ILE A 174 -4.15 5.22 -7.58
CA ILE A 174 -4.98 5.57 -6.42
C ILE A 174 -6.25 4.74 -6.51
N TYR A 175 -6.67 4.11 -5.42
CA TYR A 175 -7.86 3.26 -5.42
C TYR A 175 -8.52 3.19 -4.04
N ARG A 176 -9.81 2.81 -4.02
CA ARG A 176 -10.54 2.50 -2.78
C ARG A 176 -10.11 1.12 -2.30
N GLY A 177 -9.13 1.08 -1.41
CA GLY A 177 -8.47 -0.16 -0.99
C GLY A 177 -9.41 -1.15 -0.33
N MET A 178 -10.33 -0.68 0.51
CA MET A 178 -11.34 -1.50 1.16
C MET A 178 -12.39 -2.06 0.19
N ASP A 179 -12.69 -1.33 -0.88
CA ASP A 179 -13.82 -1.63 -1.75
C ASP A 179 -13.41 -2.47 -2.94
N LEU A 180 -12.24 -2.21 -3.51
CA LEU A 180 -11.82 -2.79 -4.77
C LEU A 180 -10.82 -3.92 -4.56
N GLU A 181 -11.17 -5.09 -5.07
CA GLU A 181 -10.27 -6.24 -5.10
C GLU A 181 -9.09 -5.95 -6.02
N HIS A 182 -7.88 -6.22 -5.53
CA HIS A 182 -6.67 -5.97 -6.31
C HIS A 182 -5.61 -7.06 -6.06
N TRP A 183 -4.71 -7.24 -7.05
CA TRP A 183 -3.71 -8.31 -7.02
C TRP A 183 -2.60 -8.08 -8.04
N ARG A 184 -1.55 -8.87 -7.94
CA ARG A 184 -0.51 -9.00 -8.96
C ARG A 184 -0.23 -10.47 -9.21
N ASN A 185 -0.15 -10.85 -10.49
CA ASN A 185 0.23 -12.19 -10.89
C ASN A 185 1.73 -12.42 -10.61
N GLU A 186 2.21 -13.63 -10.81
CA GLU A 186 3.60 -13.99 -10.54
C GLU A 186 4.60 -13.03 -11.22
N PHE A 187 5.54 -12.49 -10.44
CA PHE A 187 6.55 -11.56 -10.90
C PHE A 187 7.68 -12.29 -11.64
N GLN A 188 7.96 -11.88 -12.86
CA GLN A 188 8.97 -12.49 -13.71
C GLN A 188 10.31 -11.73 -13.73
N GLY A 189 10.33 -10.50 -13.19
CA GLY A 189 11.53 -9.67 -13.10
C GLY A 189 12.44 -10.02 -11.93
N GLU A 190 13.49 -9.25 -11.73
CA GLU A 190 14.48 -9.44 -10.65
C GLU A 190 14.07 -8.73 -9.36
N ASN A 191 13.76 -7.43 -9.46
CA ASN A 191 13.30 -6.61 -8.34
C ASN A 191 12.29 -5.58 -8.81
N CYS A 192 11.25 -5.35 -8.00
CA CYS A 192 10.28 -4.27 -8.19
C CYS A 192 10.03 -3.58 -6.85
N GLY A 193 10.41 -2.32 -6.73
CA GLY A 193 10.20 -1.51 -5.53
C GLY A 193 8.87 -0.78 -5.59
N GLN A 194 7.99 -1.04 -4.63
CA GLN A 194 6.70 -0.39 -4.51
C GLN A 194 6.55 0.27 -3.14
N VAL A 195 5.90 1.42 -3.11
CA VAL A 195 5.41 2.02 -1.87
C VAL A 195 3.89 2.15 -1.92
N PHE A 196 3.25 1.80 -0.83
CA PHE A 196 1.82 1.89 -0.59
C PHE A 196 1.60 2.99 0.44
N LEU A 197 0.75 3.95 0.11
CA LEU A 197 0.45 5.09 0.96
C LEU A 197 -1.05 5.07 1.24
N HIS A 198 -1.41 5.08 2.52
CA HIS A 198 -2.78 4.84 2.95
C HIS A 198 -3.37 6.04 3.66
N TYR A 199 -4.66 6.27 3.39
CA TYR A 199 -5.41 7.40 3.91
C TYR A 199 -6.83 6.99 4.30
N ASN A 200 -7.41 7.72 5.26
CA ASN A 200 -8.84 7.67 5.55
C ASN A 200 -9.50 9.02 5.27
N ASP A 201 -10.75 8.98 4.80
CA ASP A 201 -11.60 10.16 4.74
C ASP A 201 -11.87 10.68 6.16
N VAL A 202 -11.68 11.98 6.41
CA VAL A 202 -11.86 12.56 7.75
C VAL A 202 -13.28 12.43 8.30
N VAL A 203 -14.28 12.16 7.44
CA VAL A 203 -15.68 11.98 7.84
C VAL A 203 -16.05 10.54 8.16
N THR A 204 -15.18 9.58 7.89
CA THR A 204 -15.40 8.18 8.26
C THR A 204 -15.31 8.01 9.77
N ASP A 205 -16.23 7.28 10.38
CA ASP A 205 -16.37 7.18 11.85
C ASP A 205 -15.09 6.75 12.58
N SER A 206 -14.30 5.86 11.97
CA SER A 206 -13.04 5.38 12.56
C SER A 206 -11.81 6.18 12.14
N SER A 207 -11.95 7.23 11.32
CA SER A 207 -10.82 7.94 10.71
C SER A 207 -9.86 8.57 11.72
N LYS A 208 -10.40 9.13 12.82
CA LYS A 208 -9.59 9.72 13.89
C LYS A 208 -8.73 8.68 14.61
N GLN A 209 -9.27 7.48 14.82
CA GLN A 209 -8.55 6.38 15.45
C GLN A 209 -7.49 5.79 14.52
N ASN A 210 -7.74 5.84 13.21
CA ASN A 210 -6.82 5.36 12.18
C ASN A 210 -5.75 6.40 11.80
N LYS A 211 -5.88 7.66 12.26
CA LYS A 211 -4.87 8.67 11.98
C LYS A 211 -3.51 8.17 12.47
N TYR A 212 -2.51 8.20 11.60
CA TYR A 212 -1.17 7.64 11.81
C TYR A 212 -1.17 6.15 12.22
N ASP A 213 -2.25 5.43 11.87
CA ASP A 213 -2.48 4.03 12.26
C ASP A 213 -2.40 3.81 13.78
N GLY A 214 -2.96 4.78 14.55
CA GLY A 214 -2.94 4.79 16.02
C GLY A 214 -1.63 5.19 16.67
N ARG A 215 -0.61 5.55 15.88
CA ARG A 215 0.68 6.05 16.39
C ARG A 215 0.58 7.54 16.75
N ALA A 216 1.52 8.04 17.58
CA ALA A 216 1.56 9.46 17.96
C ALA A 216 1.92 10.39 16.79
N CYS A 217 2.75 9.91 15.85
CA CYS A 217 3.12 10.61 14.61
C CYS A 217 3.56 9.61 13.52
N LEU A 218 3.69 10.11 12.31
CA LEU A 218 4.32 9.39 11.21
C LEU A 218 5.80 9.07 11.55
N GLY A 219 6.34 8.00 10.96
CA GLY A 219 7.73 7.55 11.16
C GLY A 219 7.96 6.69 12.39
N LEU A 220 7.00 6.58 13.31
CA LEU A 220 7.12 5.66 14.42
C LEU A 220 6.85 4.21 13.96
N PRO A 221 7.60 3.22 14.48
CA PRO A 221 7.32 1.82 14.19
C PRO A 221 5.98 1.38 14.78
N HIS A 222 5.37 0.37 14.18
CA HIS A 222 4.14 -0.24 14.71
C HIS A 222 4.36 -0.79 16.12
N GLY A 223 3.40 -0.55 17.02
CA GLY A 223 3.47 -1.05 18.40
C GLY A 223 4.44 -0.30 19.30
N PHE A 224 4.96 0.86 18.86
CA PHE A 224 5.73 1.73 19.74
C PHE A 224 4.83 2.38 20.79
N ASP A 225 4.93 1.91 22.04
CA ASP A 225 4.20 2.47 23.18
C ASP A 225 4.86 3.76 23.65
N PHE A 226 4.26 4.88 23.28
CA PHE A 226 4.67 6.18 23.75
C PHE A 226 4.04 6.42 25.14
N LYS A 227 4.87 6.35 26.18
CA LYS A 227 4.49 6.82 27.52
C LYS A 227 4.88 8.29 27.63
N ILE A 228 3.89 9.20 27.63
CA ILE A 228 4.07 10.60 28.01
C ILE A 228 4.13 10.67 29.55
#